data_4c39c8d9a3ca472a20a12067b29c0cc6
#
_entry.id   4c39c8d9a3ca472a20a12067b29c0cc6
#
_cell.length_a   1.000
_cell.length_b   1.000
_cell.length_c   1.000
_cell.angle_alpha   90.00
_cell.angle_beta   90.00
_cell.angle_gamma   90.00
#
_symmetry.space_group_name_H-M   'P 1'
#
loop_
_entity.id
_entity.type
_entity.pdbx_description
1 polymer ?
#
loop_
_entity_poly.entity_id
_entity_poly.type
_entity_poly.pdbx_seq_one_letter_code
_entity_poly.pdbx_strand_id
1 'polypeptide(L)' 'MSSKSFRIWCIEKWFEHKDELEAYGQPLEHTAQEYFKKYKFWLKREYRHQYCN' A
#
# COMPACT_ATOMS: atom_id res chain seq x y z
N MET A 1 6.30 -7.28 -20.72
CA MET A 1 5.23 -6.88 -19.83
C MET A 1 5.69 -5.78 -18.88
N SER A 2 4.97 -4.70 -18.81
CA SER A 2 5.37 -3.59 -17.97
C SER A 2 4.90 -3.79 -16.53
N SER A 3 5.70 -3.29 -15.60
CA SER A 3 5.33 -3.32 -14.20
C SER A 3 4.32 -2.22 -13.92
N LYS A 4 3.59 -2.34 -12.84
CA LYS A 4 2.65 -1.32 -12.42
C LYS A 4 3.40 -0.07 -12.01
N SER A 5 2.79 1.09 -12.21
CA SER A 5 3.37 2.32 -11.68
C SER A 5 3.35 2.25 -10.15
N PHE A 6 4.26 2.97 -9.53
CA PHE A 6 4.34 3.01 -8.08
C PHE A 6 3.02 3.48 -7.46
N ARG A 7 2.40 4.46 -8.09
CA ARG A 7 1.13 5.02 -7.61
C ARG A 7 0.03 3.97 -7.57
N ILE A 8 -0.12 3.21 -8.66
CA ILE A 8 -1.15 2.18 -8.75
C ILE A 8 -0.86 1.07 -7.74
N TRP A 9 0.41 0.68 -7.64
CA TRP A 9 0.82 -0.35 -6.70
C TRP A 9 0.49 0.05 -5.25
N CYS A 10 0.71 1.32 -4.90
CA CYS A 10 0.39 1.82 -3.56
C CYS A 10 -1.09 1.80 -3.28
N ILE A 11 -1.90 2.15 -4.28
CA ILE A 11 -3.35 2.12 -4.14
C ILE A 11 -3.83 0.70 -3.86
N GLU A 12 -3.26 -0.27 -4.56
CA GLU A 12 -3.60 -1.67 -4.34
C GLU A 12 -3.22 -2.12 -2.93
N LYS A 13 -2.06 -1.68 -2.45
CA LYS A 13 -1.64 -1.99 -1.09
C LYS A 13 -2.58 -1.39 -0.05
N TRP A 14 -3.06 -0.19 -0.32
CA TRP A 14 -4.04 0.45 0.55
C TRP A 14 -5.32 -0.38 0.64
N PHE A 15 -5.82 -0.86 -0.48
CA PHE A 15 -7.04 -1.67 -0.49
C PHE A 15 -6.82 -3.00 0.24
N GLU A 16 -5.66 -3.62 0.07
CA GLU A 16 -5.34 -4.85 0.80
C GLU A 16 -5.34 -4.61 2.30
N HIS A 17 -4.73 -3.51 2.73
CA HIS A 17 -4.68 -3.14 4.13
C HIS A 17 -6.08 -2.91 4.69
N LYS A 18 -6.89 -2.18 3.94
CA LYS A 18 -8.27 -1.90 4.32
C LYS A 18 -9.07 -3.18 4.45
N ASP A 19 -8.93 -4.09 3.51
CA ASP A 19 -9.64 -5.36 3.53
C ASP A 19 -9.24 -6.20 4.75
N GLU A 20 -7.97 -6.20 5.09
CA GLU A 20 -7.49 -6.93 6.26
C GLU A 20 -8.11 -6.39 7.55
N LEU A 21 -8.12 -5.07 7.70
CA LEU A 21 -8.72 -4.46 8.88
C LEU A 21 -10.21 -4.81 8.98
N GLU A 22 -10.90 -4.78 7.86
CA GLU A 22 -12.31 -5.11 7.82
C GLU A 22 -12.54 -6.57 8.18
N ALA A 23 -11.67 -7.45 7.70
CA ALA A 23 -11.77 -8.88 7.99
C ALA A 23 -11.57 -9.17 9.47
N TYR A 24 -10.74 -8.38 10.14
CA TYR A 24 -10.50 -8.55 11.57
C TYR A 24 -11.45 -7.72 12.43
N GLY A 25 -12.38 -7.01 11.82
CA GLY A 25 -13.32 -6.19 12.54
C GLY A 25 -12.69 -4.96 13.19
N GLN A 26 -11.55 -4.52 12.70
CA GLN A 26 -10.87 -3.36 13.25
C GLN A 26 -11.27 -2.09 12.49
N PRO A 27 -11.39 -0.96 13.21
CA PRO A 27 -11.74 0.29 12.55
C PRO A 27 -10.59 0.81 11.69
N LEU A 28 -10.96 1.48 10.61
CA LEU A 28 -9.99 2.11 9.74
C LEU A 28 -9.62 3.45 10.34
N GLU A 29 -8.40 3.57 10.84
CA GLU A 29 -7.94 4.76 11.55
C GLU A 29 -7.33 5.82 10.66
N HIS A 30 -6.93 5.45 9.44
CA HIS A 30 -6.23 6.35 8.55
C HIS A 30 -6.92 6.45 7.21
N THR A 31 -6.83 7.63 6.59
CA THR A 31 -7.20 7.78 5.19
C THR A 31 -6.10 7.21 4.32
N ALA A 32 -6.37 7.08 3.03
CA ALA A 32 -5.36 6.60 2.08
C ALA A 32 -4.12 7.51 2.09
N GLN A 33 -4.33 8.82 2.16
CA GLN A 33 -3.23 9.77 2.19
C GLN A 33 -2.37 9.60 3.43
N GLU A 34 -3.01 9.42 4.58
CA GLU A 34 -2.29 9.20 5.83
C GLU A 34 -1.50 7.90 5.80
N TYR A 35 -2.10 6.87 5.25
CA TYR A 35 -1.42 5.58 5.10
C TYR A 35 -0.18 5.72 4.23
N PHE A 36 -0.30 6.38 3.08
CA PHE A 36 0.82 6.57 2.17
C PHE A 36 1.93 7.40 2.80
N LYS A 37 1.56 8.44 3.54
CA LYS A 37 2.52 9.29 4.20
C LYS A 37 3.28 8.53 5.30
N LYS A 38 2.55 7.75 6.08
CA LYS A 38 3.14 6.99 7.18
C LYS A 38 4.09 5.90 6.69
N TYR A 39 3.68 5.19 5.65
CA TYR A 39 4.44 4.04 5.16
C TYR A 39 5.19 4.34 3.86
N LYS A 40 5.43 5.59 3.57
CA LYS A 40 6.07 6.02 2.33
C LYS A 40 7.37 5.29 2.04
N PHE A 41 8.27 5.25 3.00
CA PHE A 41 9.57 4.61 2.81
C PHE A 41 9.45 3.10 2.68
N TRP A 42 8.58 2.51 3.46
CA TRP A 42 8.33 1.08 3.40
C TRP A 42 7.74 0.69 2.05
N LEU A 43 6.78 1.47 1.57
CA LEU A 43 6.14 1.22 0.29
C LEU A 43 7.14 1.31 -0.86
N LYS A 44 7.99 2.33 -0.83
CA LYS A 44 9.02 2.47 -1.84
C LYS A 44 9.98 1.29 -1.84
N ARG A 45 10.38 0.87 -0.67
CA ARG A 45 11.28 -0.26 -0.50
C ARG A 45 10.68 -1.55 -1.04
N GLU A 46 9.42 -1.82 -0.71
CA GLU A 46 8.73 -3.02 -1.15
C GLU A 46 8.51 -3.03 -2.65
N TYR A 47 8.11 -1.92 -3.20
CA TYR A 47 7.91 -1.79 -4.63
C TYR A 47 9.21 -2.05 -5.39
N ARG A 48 10.27 -1.43 -4.92
CA ARG A 48 11.58 -1.57 -5.51
C ARG A 48 12.07 -3.01 -5.44
N HIS A 49 11.86 -3.64 -4.31
CA HIS A 49 12.25 -5.02 -4.09
C HIS A 49 11.50 -5.95 -5.04
N GLN A 50 10.26 -5.64 -5.33
CA GLN A 50 9.40 -6.46 -6.17
C GLN A 50 9.65 -6.27 -7.67
N TYR A 51 9.94 -5.03 -8.09
CA TYR A 51 10.01 -4.69 -9.51
C TYR A 51 11.39 -4.22 -9.98
N CYS A 52 12.26 -3.85 -9.09
CA CYS A 52 13.56 -3.27 -9.44
C CYS A 52 14.70 -4.00 -8.74
N ASN A 53 14.69 -5.24 -8.85
CA ASN A 53 15.72 -6.05 -8.21
C ASN A 53 17.12 -5.65 -8.63
#